data_3fb40db2461adc4ca1e065b5eed7db07
#
_entry.id   3fb40db2461adc4ca1e065b5eed7db07
#
_cell.length_a   1.000
_cell.length_b   1.000
_cell.length_c   1.000
_cell.angle_alpha   90.00
_cell.angle_beta   90.00
_cell.angle_gamma   90.00
#
_symmetry.space_group_name_H-M   'P 1'
#
loop_
_entity.id
_entity.type
_entity.pdbx_description
1 polymer ?
#
loop_
_entity_poly.entity_id
_entity_poly.type
_entity_poly.pdbx_seq_one_letter_code
_entity_poly.pdbx_strand_id
1 'polypeptide(L)'
;GRMHPFGLQAVTPIRLICHAPGAPGLRWLGLGPDFRPSRALLKLQRLFDRHATWARGRSFDQLRRLLAGSTAVVSLWRGKRLVAFGRATSDGFSRAVLWDIVVAGDLQGRGFGRRIVEELLHTPSVAGVERVYLMPTSSAVFYRQLGFRDADPQQLLVLKR
;
A
#
# COMPACT_ATOMS: atom_id res chain seq x y z
N GLY A 1 -20.50 -10.32 -12.96
CA GLY A 1 -19.52 -11.36 -13.25
C GLY A 1 -20.03 -12.37 -14.28
N ARG A 2 -19.12 -13.10 -14.82
CA ARG A 2 -19.44 -14.13 -15.81
C ARG A 2 -19.80 -15.44 -15.10
N MET A 3 -20.88 -16.09 -15.54
CA MET A 3 -21.28 -17.38 -15.01
C MET A 3 -20.49 -18.52 -15.68
N HIS A 4 -20.04 -19.48 -14.85
CA HIS A 4 -19.48 -20.72 -15.35
C HIS A 4 -20.55 -21.60 -15.96
N PRO A 5 -20.17 -22.58 -16.85
CA PRO A 5 -21.11 -23.55 -17.40
C PRO A 5 -21.87 -24.33 -16.32
N PHE A 6 -21.30 -24.47 -15.11
CA PHE A 6 -21.94 -25.17 -14.00
C PHE A 6 -22.66 -24.22 -13.03
N GLY A 7 -22.96 -22.98 -13.43
CA GLY A 7 -23.68 -22.02 -12.60
C GLY A 7 -22.82 -21.24 -11.60
N LEU A 8 -21.51 -21.44 -11.60
CA LEU A 8 -20.60 -20.68 -10.73
C LEU A 8 -20.19 -19.37 -11.40
N GLN A 9 -20.14 -18.29 -10.61
CA GLN A 9 -19.63 -17.02 -11.10
C GLN A 9 -18.11 -17.08 -11.25
N ALA A 10 -17.59 -16.50 -12.31
CA ALA A 10 -16.15 -16.28 -12.45
C ALA A 10 -15.71 -15.20 -11.45
N VAL A 11 -14.63 -15.44 -10.72
CA VAL A 11 -14.05 -14.49 -9.78
C VAL A 11 -13.17 -13.51 -10.56
N THR A 12 -13.38 -12.20 -10.35
CA THR A 12 -12.49 -11.18 -10.90
C THR A 12 -11.12 -11.29 -10.24
N PRO A 13 -10.05 -11.46 -11.01
CA PRO A 13 -8.72 -11.64 -10.44
C PRO A 13 -8.24 -10.37 -9.74
N ILE A 14 -7.44 -10.57 -8.69
CA ILE A 14 -6.71 -9.50 -8.04
C ILE A 14 -5.40 -9.30 -8.78
N ARG A 15 -5.12 -8.06 -9.17
CA ARG A 15 -3.88 -7.69 -9.83
C ARG A 15 -3.03 -6.81 -8.92
N LEU A 16 -1.76 -7.18 -8.80
CA LEU A 16 -0.78 -6.42 -8.05
C LEU A 16 0.02 -5.56 -9.04
N ILE A 17 0.20 -4.28 -8.69
CA ILE A 17 1.06 -3.38 -9.44
C ILE A 17 2.17 -2.90 -8.52
N CYS A 18 3.43 -3.19 -8.90
CA CYS A 18 4.60 -2.58 -8.32
C CYS A 18 4.94 -1.35 -9.15
N HIS A 19 4.71 -0.18 -8.59
CA HIS A 19 4.92 1.07 -9.29
C HIS A 19 6.40 1.43 -9.37
N ALA A 20 6.79 2.20 -10.39
CA ALA A 20 8.10 2.84 -10.41
C ALA A 20 8.25 3.77 -9.19
N PRO A 21 9.48 4.07 -8.74
CA PRO A 21 9.69 5.01 -7.63
C PRO A 21 8.93 6.31 -7.86
N GLY A 22 8.24 6.78 -6.82
CA GLY A 22 7.38 7.95 -6.92
C GLY A 22 6.02 7.72 -7.59
N ALA A 23 5.74 6.50 -8.06
CA ALA A 23 4.47 6.11 -8.68
C ALA A 23 3.94 7.13 -9.69
N PRO A 24 4.69 7.46 -10.76
CA PRO A 24 4.23 8.46 -11.74
C PRO A 24 2.92 8.06 -12.42
N GLY A 25 2.65 6.77 -12.58
CA GLY A 25 1.39 6.28 -13.13
C GLY A 25 0.19 6.66 -12.28
N LEU A 26 0.32 6.63 -10.96
CA LEU A 26 -0.74 7.06 -10.05
C LEU A 26 -0.87 8.58 -10.00
N ARG A 27 0.26 9.30 -10.03
CA ARG A 27 0.29 10.76 -9.88
C ARG A 27 -0.24 11.50 -11.10
N TRP A 28 0.18 11.10 -12.29
CA TRP A 28 -0.02 11.89 -13.50
C TRP A 28 -0.94 11.23 -14.50
N LEU A 29 -0.77 9.92 -14.73
CA LEU A 29 -1.52 9.20 -15.74
C LEU A 29 -2.78 8.53 -15.18
N GLY A 30 -2.84 8.37 -13.85
CA GLY A 30 -3.96 7.72 -13.21
C GLY A 30 -4.15 6.27 -13.63
N LEU A 31 -3.05 5.61 -14.00
CA LEU A 31 -3.10 4.24 -14.52
C LEU A 31 -3.47 3.25 -13.43
N GLY A 32 -4.48 2.45 -13.72
CA GLY A 32 -4.79 1.24 -12.98
C GLY A 32 -4.28 0.01 -13.72
N PRO A 33 -4.86 -1.15 -13.45
CA PRO A 33 -4.54 -2.39 -14.14
C PRO A 33 -4.66 -2.21 -15.67
N ASP A 34 -3.81 -2.90 -16.40
CA ASP A 34 -3.75 -2.85 -17.86
C ASP A 34 -3.41 -1.46 -18.41
N PHE A 35 -2.78 -0.60 -17.60
CA PHE A 35 -2.36 0.75 -17.99
C PHE A 35 -3.50 1.66 -18.46
N ARG A 36 -4.72 1.39 -18.05
CA ARG A 36 -5.87 2.23 -18.40
C ARG A 36 -6.02 3.40 -17.43
N PRO A 37 -6.43 4.58 -17.89
CA PRO A 37 -6.79 5.68 -17.00
C PRO A 37 -7.88 5.22 -16.02
N SER A 38 -7.66 5.42 -14.72
CA SER A 38 -8.52 4.83 -13.69
C SER A 38 -8.91 5.81 -12.58
N ARG A 39 -8.61 7.11 -12.73
CA ARG A 39 -8.79 8.10 -11.65
C ARG A 39 -8.12 7.65 -10.35
N ALA A 40 -6.88 7.20 -10.45
CA ALA A 40 -6.19 6.54 -9.35
C ALA A 40 -6.06 7.41 -8.10
N LEU A 41 -5.81 8.73 -8.23
CA LEU A 41 -5.72 9.63 -7.07
C LEU A 41 -7.05 9.71 -6.32
N LEU A 42 -8.18 9.79 -7.02
CA LEU A 42 -9.49 9.80 -6.39
C LEU A 42 -9.76 8.49 -5.65
N LYS A 43 -9.42 7.37 -6.26
CA LYS A 43 -9.58 6.05 -5.65
C LYS A 43 -8.69 5.89 -4.42
N LEU A 44 -7.46 6.38 -4.47
CA LEU A 44 -6.55 6.39 -3.33
C LEU A 44 -7.05 7.29 -2.21
N GLN A 45 -7.52 8.49 -2.53
CA GLN A 45 -8.11 9.40 -1.55
C GLN A 45 -9.29 8.74 -0.84
N ARG A 46 -10.18 8.10 -1.60
CA ARG A 46 -11.35 7.40 -1.03
C ARG A 46 -10.95 6.19 -0.20
N LEU A 47 -9.95 5.44 -0.61
CA LEU A 47 -9.45 4.30 0.16
C LEU A 47 -8.92 4.78 1.52
N PHE A 48 -8.13 5.85 1.54
CA PHE A 48 -7.63 6.45 2.78
C PHE A 48 -8.76 7.01 3.65
N ASP A 49 -9.67 7.78 3.07
CA ASP A 49 -10.76 8.41 3.82
C ASP A 49 -11.66 7.39 4.51
N ARG A 50 -11.87 6.24 3.87
CA ARG A 50 -12.76 5.19 4.40
C ARG A 50 -12.06 4.22 5.36
N HIS A 51 -10.78 3.93 5.14
CA HIS A 51 -10.12 2.80 5.79
C HIS A 51 -8.81 3.15 6.50
N ALA A 52 -8.38 4.41 6.46
CA ALA A 52 -7.15 4.86 7.10
C ALA A 52 -7.40 6.16 7.85
N THR A 53 -7.78 6.06 9.11
CA THR A 53 -8.14 7.24 9.93
C THR A 53 -7.01 8.26 10.03
N TRP A 54 -5.75 7.80 10.03
CA TRP A 54 -4.56 8.65 10.09
C TRP A 54 -4.28 9.41 8.79
N ALA A 55 -4.96 9.07 7.70
CA ALA A 55 -4.70 9.59 6.35
C ALA A 55 -5.93 10.29 5.73
N ARG A 56 -6.93 10.60 6.54
CA ARG A 56 -8.15 11.26 6.07
C ARG A 56 -7.90 12.71 5.67
N GLY A 57 -8.65 13.17 4.67
CA GLY A 57 -8.69 14.57 4.29
C GLY A 57 -7.49 15.06 3.50
N ARG A 58 -6.65 14.19 2.98
CA ARG A 58 -5.54 14.58 2.11
C ARG A 58 -6.05 15.05 0.76
N SER A 59 -5.53 16.20 0.29
CA SER A 59 -5.83 16.71 -1.05
C SER A 59 -5.08 15.93 -2.13
N PHE A 60 -5.43 16.13 -3.39
CA PHE A 60 -4.69 15.52 -4.50
C PHE A 60 -3.24 15.98 -4.53
N ASP A 61 -2.96 17.25 -4.26
CA ASP A 61 -1.58 17.75 -4.19
C ASP A 61 -0.78 17.10 -3.06
N GLN A 62 -1.41 16.92 -1.91
CA GLN A 62 -0.78 16.19 -0.79
C GLN A 62 -0.50 14.73 -1.14
N LEU A 63 -1.44 14.06 -1.80
CA LEU A 63 -1.24 12.69 -2.27
C LEU A 63 -0.13 12.61 -3.32
N ARG A 64 -0.07 13.55 -4.25
CA ARG A 64 1.02 13.58 -5.23
C ARG A 64 2.39 13.77 -4.58
N ARG A 65 2.49 14.64 -3.59
CA ARG A 65 3.73 14.86 -2.82
C ARG A 65 4.14 13.60 -2.07
N LEU A 66 3.20 12.97 -1.41
CA LEU A 66 3.42 11.74 -0.65
C LEU A 66 3.92 10.63 -1.57
N LEU A 67 3.29 10.44 -2.72
CA LEU A 67 3.73 9.45 -3.71
C LEU A 67 5.10 9.79 -4.29
N ALA A 68 5.34 11.05 -4.63
CA ALA A 68 6.63 11.49 -5.18
C ALA A 68 7.79 11.21 -4.24
N GLY A 69 7.56 11.31 -2.92
CA GLY A 69 8.56 11.00 -1.90
C GLY A 69 8.69 9.53 -1.55
N SER A 70 7.92 8.66 -2.18
CA SER A 70 7.93 7.22 -1.88
C SER A 70 8.89 6.49 -2.81
N THR A 71 9.81 5.70 -2.24
CA THR A 71 10.77 4.90 -3.02
C THR A 71 10.17 3.60 -3.52
N ALA A 72 9.14 3.09 -2.84
CA ALA A 72 8.40 1.90 -3.24
C ALA A 72 6.92 2.14 -3.05
N VAL A 73 6.11 1.75 -4.02
CA VAL A 73 4.65 1.85 -3.99
C VAL A 73 4.06 0.60 -4.60
N VAL A 74 3.12 -0.01 -3.89
CA VAL A 74 2.43 -1.23 -4.34
C VAL A 74 0.92 -1.00 -4.22
N SER A 75 0.18 -1.41 -5.22
CA SER A 75 -1.29 -1.37 -5.19
C SER A 75 -1.90 -2.68 -5.64
N LEU A 76 -3.05 -3.02 -5.09
CA LEU A 76 -3.84 -4.17 -5.49
C LEU A 76 -5.18 -3.71 -6.07
N TRP A 77 -5.58 -4.35 -7.15
CA TRP A 77 -6.76 -3.98 -7.91
C TRP A 77 -7.64 -5.20 -8.17
N ARG A 78 -8.93 -5.01 -8.03
CA ARG A 78 -9.93 -5.94 -8.52
C ARG A 78 -10.72 -5.27 -9.64
N GLY A 79 -10.39 -5.59 -10.90
CA GLY A 79 -10.88 -4.82 -12.04
C GLY A 79 -10.41 -3.37 -11.94
N LYS A 80 -11.34 -2.43 -11.98
CA LYS A 80 -11.06 -0.98 -11.85
C LYS A 80 -11.03 -0.48 -10.42
N ARG A 81 -11.27 -1.34 -9.44
CA ARG A 81 -11.32 -0.97 -8.03
C ARG A 81 -9.95 -1.10 -7.38
N LEU A 82 -9.49 -0.04 -6.73
CA LEU A 82 -8.33 -0.08 -5.85
C LEU A 82 -8.74 -0.70 -4.52
N VAL A 83 -8.17 -1.86 -4.18
CA VAL A 83 -8.59 -2.62 -2.99
C VAL A 83 -7.55 -2.62 -1.89
N ALA A 84 -6.28 -2.36 -2.19
CA ALA A 84 -5.24 -2.24 -1.19
C ALA A 84 -4.09 -1.39 -1.70
N PHE A 85 -3.33 -0.83 -0.77
CA PHE A 85 -2.23 0.07 -1.07
C PHE A 85 -1.18 -0.02 0.04
N GLY A 86 0.06 0.24 -0.31
CA GLY A 86 1.15 0.45 0.63
C GLY A 86 2.30 1.15 -0.03
N ARG A 87 3.11 1.83 0.77
CA ARG A 87 4.30 2.52 0.29
C ARG A 87 5.44 2.41 1.28
N ALA A 88 6.64 2.70 0.82
CA ALA A 88 7.83 2.73 1.64
C ALA A 88 8.70 3.93 1.28
N THR A 89 9.44 4.42 2.27
CA THR A 89 10.57 5.33 2.08
C THR A 89 11.85 4.61 2.51
N SER A 90 12.94 4.81 1.79
CA SER A 90 14.18 4.08 2.04
C SER A 90 15.37 4.86 1.54
N ASP A 91 16.50 4.75 2.25
CA ASP A 91 17.79 5.21 1.76
C ASP A 91 18.47 4.19 0.82
N GLY A 92 17.87 3.00 0.67
CA GLY A 92 18.39 1.93 -0.17
C GLY A 92 19.52 1.10 0.45
N PHE A 93 19.98 1.45 1.64
CA PHE A 93 21.10 0.78 2.29
C PHE A 93 20.82 0.42 3.75
N SER A 94 20.41 1.39 4.54
CA SER A 94 20.41 1.26 6.00
C SER A 94 18.99 1.07 6.55
N ARG A 95 18.10 1.95 6.19
CA ARG A 95 16.77 2.00 6.80
C ARG A 95 15.68 2.19 5.75
N ALA A 96 14.60 1.45 5.92
CA ALA A 96 13.34 1.68 5.22
C ALA A 96 12.21 1.78 6.23
N VAL A 97 11.15 2.49 5.86
CA VAL A 97 9.93 2.60 6.67
C VAL A 97 8.74 2.27 5.78
N LEU A 98 7.87 1.38 6.24
CA LEU A 98 6.60 1.10 5.58
C LEU A 98 5.54 2.08 6.08
N TRP A 99 4.75 2.62 5.15
CA TRP A 99 3.74 3.64 5.42
C TRP A 99 2.43 3.28 4.76
N ASP A 100 1.33 3.68 5.40
CA ASP A 100 0.01 3.71 4.77
C ASP A 100 -0.41 2.36 4.16
N ILE A 101 -0.21 1.27 4.90
CA ILE A 101 -0.70 -0.05 4.51
C ILE A 101 -2.20 -0.09 4.76
N VAL A 102 -2.99 -0.16 3.69
CA VAL A 102 -4.45 -0.07 3.78
C VAL A 102 -5.09 -1.14 2.92
N VAL A 103 -6.12 -1.78 3.44
CA VAL A 103 -6.97 -2.75 2.72
C VAL A 103 -8.42 -2.29 2.85
N ALA A 104 -9.18 -2.37 1.77
CA ALA A 104 -10.61 -2.07 1.78
C ALA A 104 -11.33 -2.94 2.83
N GLY A 105 -12.26 -2.34 3.59
CA GLY A 105 -12.88 -2.97 4.75
C GLY A 105 -13.56 -4.29 4.46
N ASP A 106 -14.24 -4.40 3.31
CA ASP A 106 -14.93 -5.63 2.88
C ASP A 106 -13.98 -6.75 2.45
N LEU A 107 -12.69 -6.46 2.29
CA LEU A 107 -11.67 -7.42 1.85
C LEU A 107 -10.60 -7.70 2.90
N GLN A 108 -10.76 -7.20 4.10
CA GLN A 108 -9.87 -7.51 5.21
C GLN A 108 -9.96 -8.98 5.62
N GLY A 109 -8.87 -9.52 6.16
CA GLY A 109 -8.81 -10.93 6.59
C GLY A 109 -8.60 -11.92 5.45
N ARG A 110 -8.30 -11.48 4.24
CA ARG A 110 -8.10 -12.32 3.06
C ARG A 110 -6.65 -12.39 2.57
N GLY A 111 -5.71 -11.88 3.36
CA GLY A 111 -4.29 -11.92 3.03
C GLY A 111 -3.80 -10.79 2.12
N PHE A 112 -4.60 -9.79 1.82
CA PHE A 112 -4.19 -8.69 0.94
C PHE A 112 -3.18 -7.76 1.61
N GLY A 113 -3.34 -7.47 2.91
CA GLY A 113 -2.36 -6.69 3.66
C GLY A 113 -1.00 -7.38 3.69
N ARG A 114 -1.00 -8.68 3.91
CA ARG A 114 0.22 -9.49 3.87
C ARG A 114 0.89 -9.41 2.49
N ARG A 115 0.11 -9.52 1.44
CA ARG A 115 0.62 -9.44 0.08
C ARG A 115 1.26 -8.09 -0.22
N ILE A 116 0.66 -6.99 0.22
CA ILE A 116 1.24 -5.64 0.11
C ILE A 116 2.58 -5.58 0.83
N VAL A 117 2.64 -6.01 2.09
CA VAL A 117 3.87 -5.96 2.88
C VAL A 117 4.97 -6.81 2.25
N GLU A 118 4.66 -8.04 1.86
CA GLU A 118 5.63 -8.94 1.22
C GLU A 118 6.20 -8.34 -0.06
N GLU A 119 5.36 -7.73 -0.89
CA GLU A 119 5.82 -7.08 -2.12
C GLU A 119 6.69 -5.86 -1.83
N LEU A 120 6.33 -5.03 -0.86
CA LEU A 120 7.18 -3.90 -0.45
C LEU A 120 8.55 -4.39 0.02
N LEU A 121 8.60 -5.47 0.81
CA LEU A 121 9.86 -6.04 1.31
C LEU A 121 10.74 -6.60 0.18
N HIS A 122 10.16 -6.97 -0.95
CA HIS A 122 10.88 -7.48 -2.12
C HIS A 122 11.28 -6.40 -3.13
N THR A 123 10.80 -5.16 -2.97
CA THR A 123 11.19 -4.08 -3.89
C THR A 123 12.69 -3.78 -3.74
N PRO A 124 13.39 -3.40 -4.83
CA PRO A 124 14.85 -3.21 -4.78
C PRO A 124 15.31 -2.20 -3.72
N SER A 125 14.55 -1.12 -3.50
CA SER A 125 14.91 -0.09 -2.52
C SER A 125 14.76 -0.55 -1.07
N VAL A 126 14.08 -1.66 -0.81
CA VAL A 126 13.77 -2.17 0.53
C VAL A 126 14.46 -3.50 0.82
N ALA A 127 14.60 -4.36 -0.17
CA ALA A 127 15.04 -5.73 0.00
C ALA A 127 16.42 -5.88 0.65
N GLY A 128 17.32 -4.94 0.41
CA GLY A 128 18.71 -5.02 0.91
C GLY A 128 19.01 -4.14 2.10
N VAL A 129 18.05 -3.44 2.68
CA VAL A 129 18.34 -2.56 3.82
C VAL A 129 18.55 -3.35 5.11
N GLU A 130 19.30 -2.77 6.03
CA GLU A 130 19.62 -3.41 7.31
C GLU A 130 18.39 -3.58 8.20
N ARG A 131 17.50 -2.58 8.23
CA ARG A 131 16.29 -2.62 9.04
C ARG A 131 15.11 -1.99 8.32
N VAL A 132 13.94 -2.61 8.49
CA VAL A 132 12.66 -2.08 8.02
C VAL A 132 11.79 -1.76 9.23
N TYR A 133 11.34 -0.53 9.33
CA TYR A 133 10.49 -0.05 10.43
C TYR A 133 9.06 0.16 9.97
N LEU A 134 8.14 0.08 10.90
CA LEU A 134 6.77 0.55 10.72
C LEU A 134 6.19 0.99 12.06
N MET A 135 5.13 1.80 12.00
CA MET A 135 4.47 2.35 13.17
C MET A 135 2.98 2.00 13.12
N PRO A 136 2.60 0.78 13.55
CA PRO A 136 1.20 0.39 13.53
C PRO A 136 0.39 1.14 14.59
N THR A 137 -0.84 1.56 14.25
CA THR A 137 -1.74 2.19 15.21
C THR A 137 -2.60 1.17 15.95
N SER A 138 -3.04 0.11 15.27
CA SER A 138 -3.97 -0.88 15.86
C SER A 138 -3.73 -2.32 15.39
N SER A 139 -2.74 -2.56 14.56
CA SER A 139 -2.53 -3.86 13.89
C SER A 139 -1.19 -4.50 14.22
N ALA A 140 -0.65 -4.25 15.43
CA ALA A 140 0.64 -4.79 15.85
C ALA A 140 0.69 -6.32 15.78
N VAL A 141 -0.38 -7.01 16.15
CA VAL A 141 -0.46 -8.48 16.09
C VAL A 141 -0.23 -8.98 14.67
N PHE A 142 -0.88 -8.35 13.69
CA PHE A 142 -0.71 -8.70 12.27
C PHE A 142 0.76 -8.59 11.84
N TYR A 143 1.41 -7.49 12.19
CA TYR A 143 2.81 -7.27 11.80
C TYR A 143 3.77 -8.20 12.55
N ARG A 144 3.49 -8.54 13.80
CA ARG A 144 4.29 -9.53 14.54
C ARG A 144 4.22 -10.91 13.87
N GLN A 145 3.08 -11.28 13.32
CA GLN A 145 2.93 -12.54 12.56
C GLN A 145 3.79 -12.54 11.28
N LEU A 146 4.11 -11.36 10.75
CA LEU A 146 5.00 -11.20 9.59
C LEU A 146 6.48 -11.11 9.97
N GLY A 147 6.82 -11.22 11.25
CA GLY A 147 8.20 -11.22 11.74
C GLY A 147 8.69 -9.88 12.29
N PHE A 148 7.83 -8.86 12.31
CA PHE A 148 8.19 -7.58 12.93
C PHE A 148 8.19 -7.72 14.45
N ARG A 149 9.13 -7.04 15.11
CA ARG A 149 9.33 -7.09 16.56
C ARG A 149 9.52 -5.69 17.11
N ASP A 150 9.41 -5.54 18.43
CA ASP A 150 9.77 -4.29 19.08
C ASP A 150 11.22 -3.93 18.77
N ALA A 151 11.46 -2.66 18.53
CA ALA A 151 12.78 -2.17 18.12
C ALA A 151 13.70 -1.83 19.30
N ASP A 152 13.53 -2.51 20.45
CA ASP A 152 14.34 -2.28 21.63
C ASP A 152 15.85 -2.34 21.32
N PRO A 153 16.66 -1.46 21.91
CA PRO A 153 16.33 -0.41 22.89
C PRO A 153 15.86 0.92 22.26
N GLN A 154 15.60 0.96 20.97
CA GLN A 154 15.13 2.17 20.29
C GLN A 154 13.70 2.52 20.71
N GLN A 155 13.42 3.82 20.84
CA GLN A 155 12.10 4.36 21.15
C GLN A 155 11.64 5.25 20.00
N LEU A 156 10.33 5.29 19.78
CA LEU A 156 9.74 6.20 18.82
C LEU A 156 9.42 7.54 19.52
N LEU A 157 10.00 8.62 19.02
CA LEU A 157 9.68 9.97 19.45
C LEU A 157 9.10 10.74 18.27
N VAL A 158 8.14 11.62 18.53
CA VAL A 158 7.50 12.41 17.48
C VAL A 158 7.48 13.89 17.86
N LEU A 159 7.84 14.75 16.91
CA LEU A 159 7.62 16.19 17.00
C LEU A 159 6.45 16.53 16.09
N LYS A 160 5.33 16.93 16.66
CA LYS A 160 4.17 17.36 15.88
C LYS A 160 4.30 18.84 15.51
N ARG A 161 3.94 19.16 14.29
CA ARG A 161 3.95 20.53 13.77
C ARG A 161 2.55 21.01 13.43
#